data_b118f72c56d52dc710c9af263fbd6e3c
#
_entry.id   b118f72c56d52dc710c9af263fbd6e3c
#
_cell.length_a   1.000
_cell.length_b   1.000
_cell.length_c   1.000
_cell.angle_alpha   90.00
_cell.angle_beta   90.00
_cell.angle_gamma   90.00
#
_symmetry.space_group_name_H-M   'P 1'
#
loop_
_entity.id
_entity.type
_entity.pdbx_description
1 polymer ?
#
loop_
_entity_poly.entity_id
_entity_poly.type
_entity_poly.pdbx_seq_one_letter_code
_entity_poly.pdbx_strand_id
1 'polypeptide(L)'
;GFAWWQGGRLLDLAEIAGGAGRTGDAERWLLEGLAVLLPLRDRQLLVYGLAMLAALEAERGHAERAGQLWGAVEAEEQRGAIGHWENEREQHERRVLAHADPKLEAGREAGRMLSLEDAVSLALSSD
;
A
#
# COMPACT_ATOMS: atom_id res chain seq x y z
N GLY A 1 -14.45 -10.70 12.28
CA GLY A 1 -14.03 -12.03 12.52
C GLY A 1 -12.54 -12.20 12.68
N PHE A 2 -12.14 -13.43 12.78
CA PHE A 2 -10.73 -13.76 13.02
C PHE A 2 -9.81 -13.27 11.88
N ALA A 3 -10.25 -13.44 10.65
CA ALA A 3 -9.44 -13.04 9.49
C ALA A 3 -9.17 -11.53 9.48
N TRP A 4 -10.17 -10.74 9.83
CA TRP A 4 -10.01 -9.29 9.91
C TRP A 4 -8.94 -8.93 10.95
N TRP A 5 -9.02 -9.58 12.11
CA TRP A 5 -8.07 -9.34 13.19
C TRP A 5 -6.66 -9.76 12.79
N GLN A 6 -6.55 -10.94 12.17
CA GLN A 6 -5.27 -11.46 11.72
C GLN A 6 -4.62 -10.52 10.68
N GLY A 7 -5.41 -10.07 9.71
CA GLY A 7 -4.91 -9.14 8.69
C GLY A 7 -4.43 -7.84 9.29
N GLY A 8 -5.19 -7.27 10.21
CA GLY A 8 -4.79 -6.04 10.88
C GLY A 8 -3.49 -6.19 11.65
N ARG A 9 -3.32 -7.32 12.35
CA ARG A 9 -2.08 -7.58 13.08
C ARG A 9 -0.89 -7.70 12.15
N LEU A 10 -1.08 -8.33 10.99
CA LEU A 10 0.01 -8.46 10.01
C LEU A 10 0.47 -7.09 9.52
N LEU A 11 -0.48 -6.17 9.28
CA LEU A 11 -0.12 -4.81 8.88
C LEU A 11 0.62 -4.08 10.01
N ASP A 12 0.22 -4.27 11.26
CA ASP A 12 0.91 -3.67 12.39
C ASP A 12 2.34 -4.19 12.52
N LEU A 13 2.53 -5.49 12.35
CA LEU A 13 3.87 -6.09 12.37
C LEU A 13 4.74 -5.55 11.24
N ALA A 14 4.13 -5.34 10.07
CA ALA A 14 4.85 -4.79 8.93
C ALA A 14 5.30 -3.37 9.22
N GLU A 15 4.45 -2.57 9.85
CA GLU A 15 4.81 -1.20 10.20
C GLU A 15 5.99 -1.17 11.17
N ILE A 16 5.95 -2.03 12.18
CA ILE A 16 7.02 -2.12 13.16
C ILE A 16 8.33 -2.55 12.49
N ALA A 17 8.27 -3.58 11.63
CA ALA A 17 9.44 -4.07 10.94
C ALA A 17 10.03 -3.01 10.01
N GLY A 18 9.17 -2.29 9.29
CA GLY A 18 9.61 -1.22 8.40
C GLY A 18 10.30 -0.11 9.17
N GLY A 19 9.75 0.28 10.31
CA GLY A 19 10.35 1.30 11.16
C GLY A 19 11.70 0.88 11.74
N ALA A 20 11.93 -0.43 11.88
CA ALA A 20 13.20 -0.97 12.36
C ALA A 20 14.19 -1.26 11.24
N GLY A 21 13.85 -0.93 10.00
CA GLY A 21 14.70 -1.17 8.85
C GLY A 21 14.68 -2.60 8.32
N ARG A 22 13.78 -3.43 8.83
CA ARG A 22 13.66 -4.83 8.40
C ARG A 22 12.70 -4.91 7.22
N THR A 23 13.15 -4.42 6.07
CA THR A 23 12.29 -4.25 4.90
C THR A 23 11.78 -5.57 4.31
N GLY A 24 12.59 -6.62 4.34
CA GLY A 24 12.15 -7.92 3.85
C GLY A 24 11.01 -8.50 4.68
N ASP A 25 11.13 -8.40 6.00
CA ASP A 25 10.06 -8.85 6.90
C ASP A 25 8.81 -7.99 6.72
N ALA A 26 8.98 -6.68 6.59
CA ALA A 26 7.87 -5.77 6.38
C ALA A 26 7.10 -6.13 5.12
N GLU A 27 7.80 -6.37 4.02
CA GLU A 27 7.16 -6.75 2.77
C GLU A 27 6.40 -8.06 2.92
N ARG A 28 7.01 -9.06 3.52
CA ARG A 28 6.37 -10.36 3.69
C ARG A 28 5.07 -10.24 4.46
N TRP A 29 5.08 -9.52 5.57
CA TRP A 29 3.89 -9.36 6.39
C TRP A 29 2.83 -8.48 5.72
N LEU A 30 3.24 -7.47 4.94
CA LEU A 30 2.31 -6.66 4.17
C LEU A 30 1.56 -7.51 3.14
N LEU A 31 2.29 -8.30 2.38
CA LEU A 31 1.67 -9.13 1.35
C LEU A 31 0.74 -10.17 1.97
N GLU A 32 1.17 -10.78 3.06
CA GLU A 32 0.34 -11.76 3.75
C GLU A 32 -0.94 -11.10 4.30
N GLY A 33 -0.80 -9.92 4.90
CA GLY A 33 -1.96 -9.18 5.43
C GLY A 33 -2.92 -8.77 4.33
N LEU A 34 -2.42 -8.28 3.22
CA LEU A 34 -3.26 -7.90 2.09
C LEU A 34 -4.01 -9.10 1.53
N ALA A 35 -3.35 -10.27 1.45
CA ALA A 35 -4.00 -11.47 0.97
C ALA A 35 -5.15 -11.90 1.89
N VAL A 36 -4.95 -11.79 3.20
CA VAL A 36 -5.98 -12.13 4.18
C VAL A 36 -7.15 -11.13 4.11
N LEU A 37 -6.85 -9.85 3.91
CA LEU A 37 -7.85 -8.78 3.96
C LEU A 37 -8.62 -8.59 2.66
N LEU A 38 -8.07 -9.01 1.53
CA LEU A 38 -8.72 -8.78 0.23
C LEU A 38 -10.15 -9.32 0.16
N PRO A 39 -10.41 -10.58 0.57
CA PRO A 39 -11.79 -11.10 0.51
C PRO A 39 -12.77 -10.34 1.41
N LEU A 40 -12.27 -9.67 2.44
CA LEU A 40 -13.12 -8.94 3.38
C LEU A 40 -13.49 -7.55 2.86
N ARG A 41 -12.80 -7.07 1.84
CA ARG A 41 -13.05 -5.77 1.20
C ARG A 41 -13.05 -4.59 2.17
N ASP A 42 -12.16 -4.64 3.17
CA ASP A 42 -12.02 -3.55 4.13
C ASP A 42 -11.18 -2.44 3.49
N ARG A 43 -11.85 -1.38 3.03
CA ARG A 43 -11.21 -0.30 2.29
C ARG A 43 -10.10 0.37 3.10
N GLN A 44 -10.35 0.63 4.37
CA GLN A 44 -9.37 1.33 5.21
C GLN A 44 -8.09 0.51 5.36
N LEU A 45 -8.21 -0.77 5.68
CA LEU A 45 -7.05 -1.62 5.88
C LEU A 45 -6.32 -1.91 4.57
N LEU A 46 -7.07 -2.11 3.47
CA LEU A 46 -6.44 -2.34 2.18
C LEU A 46 -5.67 -1.12 1.69
N VAL A 47 -6.24 0.07 1.84
CA VAL A 47 -5.56 1.30 1.46
C VAL A 47 -4.31 1.50 2.32
N TYR A 48 -4.43 1.28 3.61
CA TYR A 48 -3.31 1.41 4.52
C TYR A 48 -2.17 0.47 4.13
N GLY A 49 -2.49 -0.79 3.83
CA GLY A 49 -1.49 -1.75 3.39
C GLY A 49 -0.84 -1.39 2.07
N LEU A 50 -1.64 -0.93 1.09
CA LEU A 50 -1.10 -0.50 -0.19
C LEU A 50 -0.18 0.71 -0.04
N ALA A 51 -0.55 1.65 0.82
CA ALA A 51 0.27 2.85 1.04
C ALA A 51 1.60 2.48 1.69
N MET A 52 1.58 1.57 2.66
CA MET A 52 2.81 1.10 3.28
C MET A 52 3.72 0.42 2.26
N LEU A 53 3.13 -0.41 1.38
CA LEU A 53 3.90 -1.10 0.36
C LEU A 53 4.46 -0.11 -0.66
N ALA A 54 3.66 0.89 -1.05
CA ALA A 54 4.13 1.92 -1.97
C ALA A 54 5.36 2.65 -1.40
N ALA A 55 5.30 3.02 -0.13
CA ALA A 55 6.42 3.69 0.52
C ALA A 55 7.66 2.79 0.57
N LEU A 56 7.46 1.51 0.88
CA LEU A 56 8.56 0.56 0.95
C LEU A 56 9.21 0.37 -0.43
N GLU A 57 8.39 0.25 -1.47
CA GLU A 57 8.89 0.11 -2.83
C GLU A 57 9.64 1.36 -3.30
N ALA A 58 9.13 2.54 -2.93
CA ALA A 58 9.82 3.79 -3.27
C ALA A 58 11.20 3.85 -2.61
N GLU A 59 11.27 3.45 -1.35
CA GLU A 59 12.52 3.44 -0.61
C GLU A 59 13.53 2.45 -1.16
N ARG A 60 13.04 1.40 -1.82
CA ARG A 60 13.88 0.39 -2.48
C ARG A 60 14.29 0.78 -3.89
N GLY A 61 13.79 1.89 -4.39
CA GLY A 61 14.09 2.33 -5.75
C GLY A 61 13.19 1.73 -6.82
N HIS A 62 12.11 1.04 -6.43
CA HIS A 62 11.14 0.46 -7.38
C HIS A 62 10.08 1.51 -7.70
N ALA A 63 10.49 2.57 -8.39
CA ALA A 63 9.68 3.76 -8.55
C ALA A 63 8.37 3.54 -9.31
N GLU A 64 8.40 2.76 -10.39
CA GLU A 64 7.19 2.53 -11.16
C GLU A 64 6.14 1.79 -10.35
N ARG A 65 6.56 0.73 -9.66
CA ARG A 65 5.66 -0.05 -8.83
C ARG A 65 5.10 0.79 -7.68
N ALA A 66 5.97 1.59 -7.04
CA ALA A 66 5.54 2.49 -5.99
C ALA A 66 4.48 3.46 -6.50
N GLY A 67 4.68 4.00 -7.70
CA GLY A 67 3.73 4.90 -8.32
C GLY A 67 2.39 4.20 -8.60
N GLN A 68 2.43 2.98 -9.12
CA GLN A 68 1.20 2.23 -9.41
C GLN A 68 0.36 2.03 -8.15
N LEU A 69 1.02 1.63 -7.06
CA LEU A 69 0.30 1.40 -5.81
C LEU A 69 -0.24 2.71 -5.23
N TRP A 70 0.55 3.77 -5.26
CA TRP A 70 0.11 5.05 -4.74
C TRP A 70 -1.00 5.68 -5.60
N GLY A 71 -0.90 5.58 -6.92
CA GLY A 71 -1.95 6.06 -7.82
C GLY A 71 -3.27 5.37 -7.55
N ALA A 72 -3.24 4.07 -7.25
CA ALA A 72 -4.45 3.32 -6.90
C ALA A 72 -5.04 3.83 -5.58
N VAL A 73 -4.20 4.19 -4.60
CA VAL A 73 -4.67 4.80 -3.35
C VAL A 73 -5.37 6.13 -3.66
N GLU A 74 -4.77 6.96 -4.50
CA GLU A 74 -5.36 8.24 -4.86
C GLU A 74 -6.71 8.06 -5.56
N ALA A 75 -6.81 7.08 -6.45
CA ALA A 75 -8.07 6.80 -7.14
C ALA A 75 -9.14 6.35 -6.15
N GLU A 76 -8.75 5.54 -5.18
CA GLU A 76 -9.71 5.08 -4.17
C GLU A 76 -10.20 6.23 -3.31
N GLU A 77 -9.33 7.18 -3.00
CA GLU A 77 -9.71 8.38 -2.24
C GLU A 77 -10.80 9.18 -2.96
N GLN A 78 -10.77 9.19 -4.29
CA GLN A 78 -11.77 9.91 -5.07
C GLN A 78 -13.13 9.23 -5.05
N ARG A 79 -13.18 7.97 -4.65
CA ARG A 79 -14.45 7.20 -4.61
C ARG A 79 -15.21 7.37 -3.31
N GLY A 80 -14.65 8.12 -2.35
CA GLY A 80 -15.31 8.40 -1.09
C GLY A 80 -14.37 8.30 0.09
N ALA A 81 -14.80 8.81 1.23
CA ALA A 81 -14.00 8.81 2.45
C ALA A 81 -13.61 7.38 2.87
N ILE A 82 -12.41 7.26 3.44
CA ILE A 82 -11.83 5.97 3.80
C ILE A 82 -11.49 5.98 5.29
N GLY A 83 -12.52 5.94 6.14
CA GLY A 83 -12.34 5.85 7.58
C GLY A 83 -11.33 6.85 8.13
N HIS A 84 -10.37 6.36 8.91
CA HIS A 84 -9.35 7.21 9.52
C HIS A 84 -8.10 7.36 8.67
N TRP A 85 -8.14 6.89 7.42
CA TRP A 85 -7.00 6.96 6.52
C TRP A 85 -6.43 8.37 6.37
N GLU A 86 -7.28 9.38 6.38
CA GLU A 86 -6.85 10.75 6.20
C GLU A 86 -5.82 11.19 7.25
N ASN A 87 -5.88 10.62 8.45
CA ASN A 87 -4.94 10.93 9.52
C ASN A 87 -3.55 10.37 9.24
N GLU A 88 -3.46 9.35 8.39
CA GLU A 88 -2.20 8.65 8.09
C GLU A 88 -1.63 9.04 6.74
N ARG A 89 -2.45 9.64 5.89
CA ARG A 89 -2.12 9.86 4.49
C ARG A 89 -0.82 10.64 4.27
N GLU A 90 -0.66 11.71 5.00
CA GLU A 90 0.46 12.62 4.75
C GLU A 90 1.81 11.96 4.96
N GLN A 91 1.95 11.15 6.00
CA GLN A 91 3.22 10.52 6.27
C GLN A 91 3.58 9.50 5.19
N HIS A 92 2.58 8.80 4.65
CA HIS A 92 2.84 7.85 3.56
C HIS A 92 3.17 8.59 2.27
N GLU A 93 2.45 9.67 1.98
CA GLU A 93 2.72 10.47 0.79
C GLU A 93 4.16 11.00 0.79
N ARG A 94 4.63 11.49 1.92
CA ARG A 94 5.99 11.99 2.03
C ARG A 94 7.01 10.91 1.67
N ARG A 95 6.80 9.70 2.15
CA ARG A 95 7.73 8.60 1.89
C ARG A 95 7.70 8.17 0.44
N VAL A 96 6.51 8.09 -0.15
CA VAL A 96 6.37 7.69 -1.55
C VAL A 96 6.97 8.72 -2.48
N LEU A 97 6.73 10.00 -2.20
CA LEU A 97 7.14 11.08 -3.09
C LEU A 97 8.49 11.71 -2.71
N ALA A 98 9.23 11.09 -1.80
CA ALA A 98 10.49 11.65 -1.31
C ALA A 98 11.54 11.84 -2.42
N HIS A 99 11.50 10.99 -3.44
CA HIS A 99 12.45 11.06 -4.55
C HIS A 99 11.71 11.27 -5.86
N ALA A 100 11.97 12.41 -6.51
CA ALA A 100 11.35 12.68 -7.81
C ALA A 100 11.92 11.71 -8.84
N ASP A 101 11.02 11.05 -9.59
CA ASP A 101 11.41 10.07 -10.58
C ASP A 101 10.32 10.01 -11.65
N PRO A 102 10.67 10.17 -12.95
CA PRO A 102 9.66 10.07 -14.01
C PRO A 102 8.92 8.73 -14.02
N LYS A 103 9.58 7.64 -13.60
CA LYS A 103 8.92 6.34 -13.55
C LYS A 103 7.86 6.30 -12.46
N LEU A 104 8.07 7.02 -11.36
CA LEU A 104 7.08 7.13 -10.30
C LEU A 104 5.81 7.78 -10.85
N GLU A 105 5.96 8.88 -11.58
CA GLU A 105 4.79 9.58 -12.13
C GLU A 105 4.08 8.75 -13.20
N ALA A 106 4.83 8.04 -14.03
CA ALA A 106 4.22 7.17 -15.03
C ALA A 106 3.43 6.05 -14.35
N GLY A 107 4.00 5.46 -13.31
CA GLY A 107 3.31 4.43 -12.53
C GLY A 107 2.07 4.99 -11.85
N ARG A 108 2.18 6.19 -11.30
CA ARG A 108 1.08 6.85 -10.62
C ARG A 108 -0.12 7.05 -11.54
N GLU A 109 0.12 7.50 -12.77
CA GLU A 109 -0.94 7.64 -13.76
C GLU A 109 -1.59 6.30 -14.07
N ALA A 110 -0.80 5.27 -14.29
CA ALA A 110 -1.33 3.94 -14.55
C ALA A 110 -2.13 3.42 -13.36
N GLY A 111 -1.63 3.65 -12.15
CA GLY A 111 -2.28 3.19 -10.92
C GLY A 111 -3.65 3.81 -10.70
N ARG A 112 -3.83 5.06 -11.13
CA ARG A 112 -5.12 5.74 -10.99
C ARG A 112 -6.23 5.07 -11.78
N MET A 113 -5.88 4.21 -12.73
CA MET A 113 -6.85 3.48 -13.53
C MET A 113 -7.25 2.15 -12.89
N LEU A 114 -6.65 1.78 -11.77
CA LEU A 114 -6.90 0.50 -11.12
C LEU A 114 -8.01 0.60 -10.08
N SER A 115 -8.79 -0.48 -9.96
CA SER A 115 -9.66 -0.63 -8.81
C SER A 115 -8.79 -1.02 -7.61
N LEU A 116 -9.36 -0.89 -6.40
CA LEU A 116 -8.66 -1.30 -5.20
C LEU A 116 -8.29 -2.78 -5.27
N GLU A 117 -9.22 -3.63 -5.71
CA GLU A 117 -8.98 -5.06 -5.84
C GLU A 117 -7.86 -5.36 -6.84
N ASP A 118 -7.87 -4.67 -7.97
CA ASP A 118 -6.81 -4.87 -8.98
C ASP A 118 -5.45 -4.43 -8.46
N ALA A 119 -5.43 -3.34 -7.69
CA ALA A 119 -4.19 -2.86 -7.10
C ALA A 119 -3.62 -3.86 -6.09
N VAL A 120 -4.49 -4.45 -5.26
CA VAL A 120 -4.05 -5.47 -4.31
C VAL A 120 -3.56 -6.71 -5.06
N SER A 121 -4.27 -7.10 -6.12
CA SER A 121 -3.84 -8.24 -6.94
C SER A 121 -2.48 -7.99 -7.57
N LEU A 122 -2.25 -6.76 -8.05
CA LEU A 122 -0.95 -6.36 -8.56
C LEU A 122 0.13 -6.46 -7.47
N ALA A 123 -0.18 -6.01 -6.27
CA ALA A 123 0.75 -6.08 -5.15
C ALA A 123 1.12 -7.52 -4.82
N LEU A 124 0.14 -8.41 -4.91
CA LEU A 124 0.34 -9.82 -4.56
C LEU A 124 1.03 -10.63 -5.67
N SER A 125 0.99 -10.15 -6.91
CA SER A 125 1.70 -10.82 -8.00
C SER A 125 3.16 -10.47 -7.89
N SER A 126 3.97 -11.47 -7.62
CA SER A 126 5.39 -11.23 -7.43
C SER A 126 6.05 -11.20 -8.76
N ASP A 127 6.78 -10.33 -8.91
CA ASP A 127 7.59 -10.00 -9.98
C ASP A 127 7.04 -9.74 -11.17
#